data_71e19f061b70caa65ae7b004888c3e91
#
_entry.id   71e19f061b70caa65ae7b004888c3e91
#
_cell.length_a   1.000
_cell.length_b   1.000
_cell.length_c   1.000
_cell.angle_alpha   90.00
_cell.angle_beta   90.00
_cell.angle_gamma   90.00
#
_symmetry.space_group_name_H-M   'P 1'
#
loop_
_entity.id
_entity.type
_entity.pdbx_description
1 polymer ?
#
loop_
_entity_poly.entity_id
_entity_poly.type
_entity_poly.pdbx_seq_one_letter_code
_entity_poly.pdbx_strand_id
1 'polypeptide(L)'
;MNGTLLGQTKGSDTIVFLYDEKGNKYGFDYNGTKYYYIFNVQGDVIGILNQAGQKIVSYTYDPWGKVLSVDGSEASTIGQLNPIRYRGYYYDTETGFYYLQSRYYDPTVRRFLNPDTLILEDAKIDLISYCKNNPVNYVDPNGNVVFYVGWTGSAALSIGGGGSIVMAVDTEGNMQPLVMGQYGGGIFGASAGQVIGIIWGAETIDDIMGDGAYGGIAYGEAVQIDATLVWNSYSEIIGIELTGAVGAGSPADIHTGKSYTTAVGPRNNIPQLIESLIPSTLPKPPYNPSMDRNYAMYKGYDSIYYREHYGWK
;
A
#
# COMPACT_ATOMS: atom_id res chain seq x y z
N MET A 1 -7.76 2.18 16.95
CA MET A 1 -6.30 2.16 17.24
C MET A 1 -5.66 1.84 15.90
N ASN A 2 -4.93 2.77 15.32
CA ASN A 2 -4.22 2.56 14.06
C ASN A 2 -3.20 1.44 14.28
N GLY A 3 -3.21 0.38 13.51
CA GLY A 3 -2.45 -0.87 13.61
C GLY A 3 -0.96 -0.84 13.96
N THR A 4 -0.54 0.08 14.84
CA THR A 4 0.84 0.21 15.32
C THR A 4 1.21 -0.98 16.19
N LEU A 5 2.17 -1.76 15.75
CA LEU A 5 2.69 -2.90 16.51
C LEU A 5 3.51 -2.42 17.71
N LEU A 6 2.94 -2.48 18.90
CA LEU A 6 3.60 -2.00 20.13
C LEU A 6 4.60 -3.01 20.70
N GLY A 7 4.42 -4.29 20.47
CA GLY A 7 5.30 -5.34 20.99
C GLY A 7 4.80 -6.73 20.70
N GLN A 8 5.56 -7.72 21.13
CA GLN A 8 5.23 -9.14 21.02
C GLN A 8 5.74 -9.91 22.23
N THR A 9 5.09 -11.02 22.55
CA THR A 9 5.51 -11.94 23.61
C THR A 9 5.50 -13.37 23.08
N LYS A 10 6.59 -14.11 23.33
CA LYS A 10 6.72 -15.55 23.01
C LYS A 10 7.28 -16.29 24.22
N GLY A 11 6.44 -17.03 24.93
CA GLY A 11 6.82 -17.65 26.19
C GLY A 11 7.12 -16.59 27.27
N SER A 12 8.35 -16.61 27.81
CA SER A 12 8.86 -15.61 28.76
C SER A 12 9.47 -14.39 28.09
N ASP A 13 9.68 -14.43 26.79
CA ASP A 13 10.38 -13.39 26.05
C ASP A 13 9.39 -12.30 25.60
N THR A 14 9.74 -11.06 25.90
CA THR A 14 8.92 -9.88 25.54
C THR A 14 9.78 -8.88 24.79
N ILE A 15 9.28 -8.44 23.63
CA ILE A 15 9.82 -7.33 22.86
C ILE A 15 8.80 -6.20 22.91
N VAL A 16 9.23 -5.00 23.29
CA VAL A 16 8.43 -3.76 23.20
C VAL A 16 9.13 -2.83 22.22
N PHE A 17 8.45 -2.41 21.16
CA PHE A 17 9.02 -1.48 20.17
C PHE A 17 9.03 -0.06 20.70
N LEU A 18 10.10 0.68 20.39
CA LEU A 18 10.32 2.05 20.83
C LEU A 18 10.08 3.00 19.66
N TYR A 19 9.23 3.99 19.89
CA TYR A 19 8.81 5.00 18.90
C TYR A 19 9.21 6.39 19.34
N ASP A 20 9.57 7.24 18.39
CA ASP A 20 9.75 8.67 18.64
C ASP A 20 8.39 9.41 18.69
N GLU A 21 8.41 10.73 18.94
CA GLU A 21 7.21 11.55 19.00
C GLU A 21 6.44 11.64 17.66
N LYS A 22 7.10 11.30 16.56
CA LYS A 22 6.49 11.26 15.22
C LYS A 22 5.96 9.89 14.83
N GLY A 23 6.10 8.89 15.72
CA GLY A 23 5.70 7.51 15.46
C GLY A 23 6.75 6.69 14.69
N ASN A 24 7.96 7.18 14.47
CA ASN A 24 9.01 6.40 13.82
C ASN A 24 9.60 5.40 14.81
N LYS A 25 9.71 4.16 14.41
CA LYS A 25 10.30 3.09 15.20
C LYS A 25 11.83 3.23 15.21
N TYR A 26 12.44 3.42 16.38
CA TYR A 26 13.90 3.63 16.49
C TYR A 26 14.64 2.53 17.25
N GLY A 27 13.94 1.56 17.82
CA GLY A 27 14.55 0.48 18.58
C GLY A 27 13.52 -0.44 19.22
N PHE A 28 14.00 -1.24 20.14
CA PHE A 28 13.15 -2.13 20.94
C PHE A 28 13.76 -2.39 22.31
N ASP A 29 12.91 -2.75 23.25
CA ASP A 29 13.28 -3.29 24.56
C ASP A 29 13.03 -4.80 24.54
N TYR A 30 14.05 -5.58 24.86
CA TYR A 30 13.94 -7.03 25.03
C TYR A 30 14.22 -7.39 26.47
N ASN A 31 13.19 -7.83 27.17
CA ASN A 31 13.25 -8.24 28.57
C ASN A 31 13.94 -7.21 29.49
N GLY A 32 13.70 -5.91 29.28
CA GLY A 32 14.29 -4.80 30.03
C GLY A 32 15.63 -4.28 29.49
N THR A 33 16.16 -4.86 28.40
CA THR A 33 17.37 -4.39 27.73
C THR A 33 17.03 -3.68 26.44
N LYS A 34 17.48 -2.43 26.28
CA LYS A 34 17.18 -1.61 25.10
C LYS A 34 18.23 -1.79 24.00
N TYR A 35 17.73 -1.85 22.78
CA TYR A 35 18.49 -1.92 21.53
C TYR A 35 18.00 -0.87 20.56
N TYR A 36 18.88 -0.34 19.71
CA TYR A 36 18.58 0.76 18.78
C TYR A 36 18.88 0.36 17.35
N TYR A 37 18.05 0.78 16.42
CA TYR A 37 18.20 0.48 15.00
C TYR A 37 19.16 1.45 14.30
N ILE A 38 19.91 0.92 13.34
CA ILE A 38 20.60 1.70 12.30
C ILE A 38 19.83 1.46 11.01
N PHE A 39 19.36 2.54 10.41
CA PHE A 39 18.63 2.50 9.14
C PHE A 39 19.51 3.02 7.99
N ASN A 40 19.27 2.52 6.78
CA ASN A 40 19.70 3.17 5.56
C ASN A 40 18.66 4.23 5.13
N VAL A 41 18.94 4.93 4.03
CA VAL A 41 18.04 5.97 3.47
C VAL A 41 16.70 5.42 2.98
N GLN A 42 16.60 4.12 2.78
CA GLN A 42 15.39 3.45 2.31
C GLN A 42 14.55 2.88 3.46
N GLY A 43 14.98 3.04 4.72
CA GLY A 43 14.28 2.52 5.90
C GLY A 43 14.60 1.06 6.24
N ASP A 44 15.57 0.42 5.58
CA ASP A 44 16.01 -0.91 5.96
C ASP A 44 16.79 -0.87 7.26
N VAL A 45 16.52 -1.77 8.19
CA VAL A 45 17.37 -1.97 9.37
C VAL A 45 18.65 -2.67 8.93
N ILE A 46 19.77 -1.93 8.88
CA ILE A 46 21.08 -2.43 8.49
C ILE A 46 21.98 -2.79 9.69
N GLY A 47 21.51 -2.53 10.89
CA GLY A 47 22.24 -2.91 12.10
C GLY A 47 21.48 -2.62 13.38
N ILE A 48 22.01 -3.17 14.48
CA ILE A 48 21.50 -2.95 15.83
C ILE A 48 22.65 -2.53 16.73
N LEU A 49 22.41 -1.49 17.54
CA LEU A 49 23.30 -1.01 18.59
C LEU A 49 22.82 -1.51 19.95
N ASN A 50 23.74 -1.80 20.85
CA ASN A 50 23.47 -1.97 22.27
C ASN A 50 23.37 -0.61 22.99
N GLN A 51 23.09 -0.61 24.30
CA GLN A 51 23.00 0.61 25.11
C GLN A 51 24.29 1.43 25.18
N ALA A 52 25.46 0.78 24.93
CA ALA A 52 26.76 1.46 24.88
C ALA A 52 27.04 2.09 23.50
N GLY A 53 26.10 2.01 22.55
CA GLY A 53 26.27 2.52 21.19
C GLY A 53 27.16 1.65 20.30
N GLN A 54 27.50 0.44 20.73
CA GLN A 54 28.29 -0.49 19.93
C GLN A 54 27.38 -1.27 18.98
N LYS A 55 27.80 -1.37 17.72
CA LYS A 55 27.07 -2.18 16.72
C LYS A 55 27.32 -3.66 16.96
N ILE A 56 26.28 -4.37 17.34
CA ILE A 56 26.31 -5.78 17.73
C ILE A 56 25.71 -6.71 16.66
N VAL A 57 24.89 -6.15 15.74
CA VAL A 57 24.32 -6.87 14.61
C VAL A 57 24.44 -6.04 13.34
N SER A 58 24.69 -6.69 12.22
CA SER A 58 24.59 -6.14 10.87
C SER A 58 23.72 -7.02 10.00
N TYR A 59 22.87 -6.41 9.19
CA TYR A 59 22.06 -7.09 8.18
C TYR A 59 22.49 -6.63 6.78
N THR A 60 22.48 -7.57 5.83
CA THR A 60 22.56 -7.26 4.41
C THR A 60 21.39 -7.90 3.67
N TYR A 61 20.90 -7.21 2.65
CA TYR A 61 19.74 -7.63 1.87
C TYR A 61 20.06 -7.56 0.38
N ASP A 62 19.35 -8.34 -0.41
CA ASP A 62 19.26 -8.06 -1.83
C ASP A 62 18.26 -6.90 -2.08
N PRO A 63 18.17 -6.36 -3.31
CA PRO A 63 17.23 -5.27 -3.62
C PRO A 63 15.76 -5.58 -3.33
N TRP A 64 15.40 -6.85 -3.17
CA TRP A 64 14.05 -7.34 -2.92
C TRP A 64 13.78 -7.66 -1.44
N GLY A 65 14.75 -7.42 -0.57
CA GLY A 65 14.60 -7.62 0.86
C GLY A 65 14.95 -9.04 1.36
N LYS A 66 15.42 -9.93 0.47
CA LYS A 66 15.93 -11.21 0.91
C LYS A 66 17.16 -10.98 1.78
N VAL A 67 17.16 -11.52 3.01
CA VAL A 67 18.30 -11.45 3.92
C VAL A 67 19.45 -12.28 3.35
N LEU A 68 20.58 -11.62 3.07
CA LEU A 68 21.80 -12.25 2.57
C LEU A 68 22.74 -12.67 3.71
N SER A 69 22.89 -11.82 4.72
CA SER A 69 23.66 -12.16 5.92
C SER A 69 23.12 -11.47 7.17
N VAL A 70 23.39 -12.09 8.31
CA VAL A 70 23.22 -11.52 9.65
C VAL A 70 24.53 -11.75 10.37
N ASP A 71 25.29 -10.68 10.62
CA ASP A 71 26.63 -10.70 11.16
C ASP A 71 26.72 -9.89 12.46
N GLY A 72 27.78 -10.12 13.24
CA GLY A 72 28.07 -9.40 14.48
C GLY A 72 28.13 -10.28 15.71
N SER A 73 28.50 -9.69 16.86
CA SER A 73 28.72 -10.43 18.13
C SER A 73 27.42 -11.06 18.67
N GLU A 74 26.25 -10.49 18.34
CA GLU A 74 24.95 -11.00 18.77
C GLU A 74 24.07 -11.39 17.57
N ALA A 75 24.67 -11.75 16.45
CA ALA A 75 23.96 -12.16 15.24
C ALA A 75 23.01 -13.34 15.46
N SER A 76 23.47 -14.36 16.21
CA SER A 76 22.72 -15.59 16.48
C SER A 76 21.65 -15.45 17.57
N THR A 77 21.65 -14.35 18.33
CA THR A 77 20.72 -14.06 19.42
C THR A 77 19.82 -12.89 19.01
N ILE A 78 20.22 -11.68 19.33
CA ILE A 78 19.47 -10.43 19.02
C ILE A 78 19.22 -10.27 17.52
N GLY A 79 20.17 -10.67 16.66
CA GLY A 79 20.02 -10.62 15.21
C GLY A 79 18.92 -11.53 14.67
N GLN A 80 18.73 -12.72 15.26
CA GLN A 80 17.63 -13.61 14.89
C GLN A 80 16.31 -13.22 15.55
N LEU A 81 16.37 -12.73 16.78
CA LEU A 81 15.21 -12.34 17.56
C LEU A 81 14.48 -11.11 16.95
N ASN A 82 15.25 -10.15 16.43
CA ASN A 82 14.67 -8.91 15.88
C ASN A 82 13.80 -9.18 14.64
N PRO A 83 12.49 -8.86 14.70
CA PRO A 83 11.61 -9.07 13.57
C PRO A 83 11.59 -7.88 12.60
N ILE A 84 12.07 -6.68 12.98
CA ILE A 84 12.02 -5.51 12.11
C ILE A 84 13.26 -5.46 11.23
N ARG A 85 13.07 -5.57 9.90
CA ARG A 85 14.19 -5.73 8.96
C ARG A 85 14.06 -4.84 7.74
N TYR A 86 13.94 -5.39 6.54
CA TYR A 86 13.83 -4.67 5.27
C TYR A 86 12.66 -3.68 5.27
N ARG A 87 12.86 -2.43 4.89
CA ARG A 87 11.87 -1.34 4.87
C ARG A 87 11.13 -1.12 6.21
N GLY A 88 11.70 -1.59 7.32
CA GLY A 88 11.04 -1.54 8.62
C GLY A 88 9.86 -2.51 8.77
N TYR A 89 9.65 -3.43 7.82
CA TYR A 89 8.60 -4.44 7.87
C TYR A 89 8.88 -5.51 8.92
N TYR A 90 7.82 -6.14 9.37
CA TYR A 90 7.90 -7.28 10.27
C TYR A 90 8.29 -8.53 9.47
N TYR A 91 9.45 -9.12 9.80
CA TYR A 91 9.94 -10.36 9.23
C TYR A 91 9.56 -11.53 10.12
N ASP A 92 8.78 -12.45 9.60
CA ASP A 92 8.48 -13.71 10.24
C ASP A 92 9.62 -14.72 9.96
N THR A 93 10.37 -15.04 10.99
CA THR A 93 11.52 -15.95 10.89
C THR A 93 11.12 -17.41 10.64
N GLU A 94 9.88 -17.80 10.95
CA GLU A 94 9.39 -19.17 10.76
C GLU A 94 9.01 -19.41 9.28
N THR A 95 8.44 -18.41 8.62
CA THR A 95 8.02 -18.50 7.22
C THR A 95 9.02 -17.90 6.24
N GLY A 96 9.84 -16.95 6.68
CA GLY A 96 10.73 -16.16 5.83
C GLY A 96 10.03 -15.05 5.06
N PHE A 97 8.81 -14.68 5.43
CA PHE A 97 8.00 -13.65 4.79
C PHE A 97 8.02 -12.34 5.56
N TYR A 98 7.75 -11.24 4.86
CA TYR A 98 7.49 -9.95 5.47
C TYR A 98 5.99 -9.73 5.61
N TYR A 99 5.54 -9.28 6.77
CA TYR A 99 4.18 -8.84 7.01
C TYR A 99 4.09 -7.33 6.83
N LEU A 100 3.34 -6.89 5.84
CA LEU A 100 3.09 -5.49 5.48
C LEU A 100 1.69 -5.04 5.93
N GLN A 101 1.26 -5.46 7.12
CA GLN A 101 -0.04 -5.17 7.71
C GLN A 101 -1.22 -5.83 6.95
N SER A 102 -1.44 -5.55 5.68
CA SER A 102 -2.53 -6.12 4.88
C SER A 102 -2.16 -7.41 4.16
N ARG A 103 -0.90 -7.58 3.79
CA ARG A 103 -0.42 -8.71 2.97
C ARG A 103 0.91 -9.28 3.47
N TYR A 104 1.15 -10.55 3.13
CA TYR A 104 2.47 -11.17 3.27
C TYR A 104 3.24 -11.08 1.96
N TYR A 105 4.49 -10.68 2.05
CA TYR A 105 5.44 -10.55 0.95
C TYR A 105 6.55 -11.61 1.07
N ASP A 106 6.75 -12.38 0.01
CA ASP A 106 7.87 -13.32 -0.09
C ASP A 106 9.03 -12.69 -0.89
N PRO A 107 10.14 -12.34 -0.22
CA PRO A 107 11.29 -11.74 -0.88
C PRO A 107 12.03 -12.72 -1.81
N THR A 108 11.79 -14.04 -1.68
CA THR A 108 12.43 -15.06 -2.53
C THR A 108 11.79 -15.11 -3.91
N VAL A 109 10.46 -15.10 -3.97
CA VAL A 109 9.71 -15.04 -5.23
C VAL A 109 9.38 -13.62 -5.66
N ARG A 110 9.68 -12.61 -4.81
CA ARG A 110 9.55 -11.17 -5.09
C ARG A 110 8.11 -10.73 -5.32
N ARG A 111 7.17 -11.34 -4.60
CA ARG A 111 5.73 -11.11 -4.79
C ARG A 111 4.98 -11.20 -3.47
N PHE A 112 3.82 -10.57 -3.45
CA PHE A 112 2.84 -10.84 -2.40
C PHE A 112 2.30 -12.27 -2.53
N LEU A 113 2.00 -12.90 -1.39
CA LEU A 113 1.40 -14.24 -1.36
C LEU A 113 -0.08 -14.22 -1.76
N ASN A 114 -0.75 -13.12 -1.45
CA ASN A 114 -2.14 -12.93 -1.77
C ASN A 114 -2.27 -11.83 -2.82
N PRO A 115 -3.17 -11.98 -3.82
CA PRO A 115 -3.51 -10.88 -4.69
C PRO A 115 -4.10 -9.74 -3.85
N ASP A 116 -3.97 -8.52 -4.35
CA ASP A 116 -4.74 -7.40 -3.84
C ASP A 116 -6.24 -7.74 -3.94
N THR A 117 -7.04 -7.30 -2.98
CA THR A 117 -8.49 -7.58 -2.96
C THR A 117 -9.26 -6.91 -4.10
N LEU A 118 -8.61 -6.00 -4.82
CA LEU A 118 -9.15 -5.33 -6.00
C LEU A 118 -9.17 -6.26 -7.21
N ILE A 119 -10.27 -6.98 -7.38
CA ILE A 119 -10.54 -7.77 -8.59
C ILE A 119 -11.29 -6.87 -9.59
N LEU A 120 -10.54 -6.27 -10.51
CA LEU A 120 -11.11 -5.71 -11.72
C LEU A 120 -10.98 -6.74 -12.84
N GLU A 121 -12.08 -7.31 -13.28
CA GLU A 121 -12.14 -8.43 -14.24
C GLU A 121 -11.43 -8.15 -15.58
N ASP A 122 -11.21 -6.88 -15.94
CA ASP A 122 -10.62 -6.49 -17.24
C ASP A 122 -9.26 -5.77 -17.15
N ALA A 123 -8.70 -5.54 -15.97
CA ALA A 123 -7.40 -4.87 -15.86
C ALA A 123 -6.27 -5.91 -15.83
N LYS A 124 -5.36 -5.84 -16.79
CA LYS A 124 -4.07 -6.58 -16.78
C LYS A 124 -3.11 -6.03 -15.71
N ILE A 125 -3.60 -5.85 -14.49
CA ILE A 125 -2.82 -5.36 -13.35
C ILE A 125 -2.28 -6.58 -12.61
N ASP A 126 -0.98 -6.62 -12.38
CA ASP A 126 -0.33 -7.66 -11.58
C ASP A 126 -0.58 -7.41 -10.09
N LEU A 127 -1.70 -7.90 -9.59
CA LEU A 127 -2.19 -7.69 -8.21
C LEU A 127 -1.29 -8.29 -7.12
N ILE A 128 -0.28 -9.08 -7.50
CA ILE A 128 0.68 -9.69 -6.57
C ILE A 128 2.07 -9.08 -6.70
N SER A 129 2.27 -8.09 -7.58
CA SER A 129 3.57 -7.44 -7.75
C SER A 129 3.90 -6.56 -6.53
N TYR A 130 5.12 -6.70 -6.01
CA TYR A 130 5.66 -5.80 -5.00
C TYR A 130 6.35 -4.63 -5.69
N CYS A 131 5.99 -3.39 -5.30
CA CYS A 131 6.58 -2.16 -5.82
C CYS A 131 6.67 -2.09 -7.35
N LYS A 132 5.68 -2.63 -8.08
CA LYS A 132 5.69 -2.71 -9.57
C LYS A 132 6.97 -3.34 -10.15
N ASN A 133 7.52 -4.32 -9.47
CA ASN A 133 8.80 -4.94 -9.80
C ASN A 133 10.02 -3.97 -9.78
N ASN A 134 9.92 -2.84 -9.08
CA ASN A 134 11.02 -1.86 -8.91
C ASN A 134 11.18 -1.40 -7.45
N PRO A 135 11.61 -2.28 -6.54
CA PRO A 135 11.73 -1.99 -5.10
C PRO A 135 12.90 -1.07 -4.76
N VAL A 136 13.76 -0.76 -5.73
CA VAL A 136 14.86 0.21 -5.53
C VAL A 136 14.31 1.64 -5.48
N ASN A 137 13.28 1.94 -6.28
CA ASN A 137 12.71 3.28 -6.41
C ASN A 137 11.37 3.44 -5.67
N TYR A 138 10.69 2.35 -5.34
CA TYR A 138 9.36 2.37 -4.70
C TYR A 138 9.36 1.61 -3.38
N VAL A 139 8.46 2.01 -2.49
CA VAL A 139 8.16 1.36 -1.21
C VAL A 139 6.66 1.13 -1.16
N ASP A 140 6.23 0.06 -0.55
CA ASP A 140 4.83 -0.23 -0.22
C ASP A 140 4.72 -0.35 1.31
N PRO A 141 4.48 0.75 2.05
CA PRO A 141 4.62 0.79 3.51
C PRO A 141 3.74 -0.18 4.27
N ASN A 142 2.57 -0.48 3.76
CA ASN A 142 1.52 -1.24 4.44
C ASN A 142 0.90 -2.36 3.60
N GLY A 143 1.37 -2.56 2.36
CA GLY A 143 0.83 -3.56 1.45
C GLY A 143 -0.55 -3.19 0.90
N ASN A 144 -0.89 -1.90 0.85
CA ASN A 144 -2.19 -1.38 0.43
C ASN A 144 -2.08 -0.51 -0.81
N VAL A 145 -3.18 -0.45 -1.56
CA VAL A 145 -3.35 0.37 -2.76
C VAL A 145 -4.76 0.94 -2.77
N VAL A 146 -4.91 2.21 -3.12
CA VAL A 146 -6.21 2.78 -3.52
C VAL A 146 -6.24 2.89 -5.02
N PHE A 147 -7.29 2.36 -5.61
CA PHE A 147 -7.55 2.41 -7.03
C PHE A 147 -8.76 3.31 -7.31
N TYR A 148 -8.73 4.06 -8.42
CA TYR A 148 -9.90 4.79 -8.86
C TYR A 148 -10.04 4.82 -10.37
N VAL A 149 -11.28 4.90 -10.83
CA VAL A 149 -11.66 5.02 -12.24
C VAL A 149 -12.80 6.03 -12.38
N GLY A 150 -12.77 6.81 -13.43
CA GLY A 150 -13.82 7.79 -13.64
C GLY A 150 -13.68 8.59 -14.93
N TRP A 151 -14.30 9.77 -14.90
CA TRP A 151 -14.31 10.72 -16.01
C TRP A 151 -13.56 11.98 -15.60
N THR A 152 -12.79 12.52 -16.51
CA THR A 152 -12.03 13.74 -16.34
C THR A 152 -12.34 14.75 -17.44
N GLY A 153 -12.14 16.02 -17.14
CA GLY A 153 -12.17 17.08 -18.11
C GLY A 153 -11.22 18.21 -17.71
N SER A 154 -10.53 18.79 -18.67
CA SER A 154 -9.57 19.87 -18.45
C SER A 154 -9.69 20.95 -19.52
N ALA A 155 -9.30 22.18 -19.15
CA ALA A 155 -9.12 23.29 -20.07
C ALA A 155 -7.98 24.17 -19.59
N ALA A 156 -7.09 24.57 -20.51
CA ALA A 156 -5.96 25.43 -20.21
C ALA A 156 -5.67 26.44 -21.35
N LEU A 157 -5.27 27.65 -20.95
CA LEU A 157 -4.73 28.70 -21.78
C LEU A 157 -3.45 29.22 -21.09
N SER A 158 -2.38 28.41 -21.04
CA SER A 158 -1.17 28.59 -20.24
C SER A 158 -1.34 28.32 -18.74
N ILE A 159 -2.44 28.78 -18.15
CA ILE A 159 -2.89 28.39 -16.82
C ILE A 159 -4.31 27.89 -17.01
N GLY A 160 -4.61 26.77 -16.40
CA GLY A 160 -5.91 26.14 -16.53
C GLY A 160 -6.27 25.27 -15.35
N GLY A 161 -7.40 24.63 -15.47
CA GLY A 161 -7.90 23.71 -14.49
C GLY A 161 -8.64 22.55 -15.12
N GLY A 162 -8.78 21.51 -14.37
CA GLY A 162 -9.53 20.31 -14.72
C GLY A 162 -10.18 19.72 -13.49
N GLY A 163 -10.97 18.71 -13.73
CA GLY A 163 -11.57 17.94 -12.65
C GLY A 163 -12.00 16.56 -13.11
N SER A 164 -12.00 15.64 -12.18
CA SER A 164 -12.41 14.26 -12.39
C SER A 164 -13.49 13.90 -11.40
N ILE A 165 -14.46 13.10 -11.84
CA ILE A 165 -15.41 12.40 -10.99
C ILE A 165 -15.01 10.94 -11.07
N VAL A 166 -14.60 10.35 -9.96
CA VAL A 166 -14.06 9.00 -9.92
C VAL A 166 -14.78 8.17 -8.87
N MET A 167 -14.77 6.87 -9.05
CA MET A 167 -15.09 5.89 -8.02
C MET A 167 -13.77 5.33 -7.50
N ALA A 168 -13.46 5.61 -6.25
CA ALA A 168 -12.29 5.05 -5.57
C ALA A 168 -12.66 3.79 -4.81
N VAL A 169 -11.74 2.83 -4.79
CA VAL A 169 -11.86 1.57 -4.05
C VAL A 169 -10.54 1.32 -3.34
N ASP A 170 -10.60 1.00 -2.05
CA ASP A 170 -9.43 0.62 -1.26
C ASP A 170 -9.35 -0.90 -1.04
N THR A 171 -8.25 -1.34 -0.45
CA THR A 171 -7.99 -2.77 -0.19
C THR A 171 -8.90 -3.39 0.88
N GLU A 172 -9.59 -2.58 1.67
CA GLU A 172 -10.62 -3.04 2.61
C GLU A 172 -11.97 -3.28 1.92
N GLY A 173 -12.06 -2.98 0.60
CA GLY A 173 -13.27 -3.08 -0.18
C GLY A 173 -14.24 -1.93 0.04
N ASN A 174 -13.79 -0.81 0.63
CA ASN A 174 -14.60 0.40 0.67
C ASN A 174 -14.61 1.04 -0.72
N MET A 175 -15.78 1.52 -1.11
CA MET A 175 -16.01 2.20 -2.39
C MET A 175 -16.68 3.55 -2.13
N GLN A 176 -16.14 4.61 -2.74
CA GLN A 176 -16.65 5.97 -2.54
C GLN A 176 -16.49 6.83 -3.79
N PRO A 177 -17.53 7.58 -4.20
CA PRO A 177 -17.40 8.56 -5.25
C PRO A 177 -16.66 9.81 -4.75
N LEU A 178 -15.65 10.24 -5.53
CA LEU A 178 -14.81 11.39 -5.24
C LEU A 178 -14.87 12.38 -6.39
N VAL A 179 -14.65 13.66 -6.07
CA VAL A 179 -14.30 14.71 -7.03
C VAL A 179 -12.86 15.11 -6.78
N MET A 180 -12.08 15.13 -7.84
CA MET A 180 -10.71 15.58 -7.85
C MET A 180 -10.61 16.85 -8.70
N GLY A 181 -10.23 17.96 -8.08
CA GLY A 181 -9.99 19.22 -8.77
C GLY A 181 -8.49 19.38 -9.03
N GLN A 182 -8.13 19.95 -10.18
CA GLN A 182 -6.74 20.23 -10.57
C GLN A 182 -6.63 21.63 -11.10
N TYR A 183 -5.55 22.34 -10.76
CA TYR A 183 -5.23 23.65 -11.36
C TYR A 183 -3.71 23.83 -11.45
N GLY A 184 -3.26 24.40 -12.54
CA GLY A 184 -1.82 24.58 -12.77
C GLY A 184 -1.49 25.15 -14.13
N GLY A 185 -0.23 25.02 -14.52
CA GLY A 185 0.30 25.41 -15.82
C GLY A 185 0.27 24.25 -16.80
N GLY A 186 -0.02 24.55 -18.07
CA GLY A 186 0.01 23.64 -19.21
C GLY A 186 -0.07 24.42 -20.51
N ILE A 187 0.10 23.74 -21.63
CA ILE A 187 -0.03 24.31 -22.97
C ILE A 187 -1.51 24.27 -23.38
N PHE A 188 -1.90 25.10 -24.35
CA PHE A 188 -3.28 25.30 -24.79
C PHE A 188 -4.05 24.01 -25.11
N GLY A 189 -5.22 23.85 -24.50
CA GLY A 189 -6.09 22.74 -24.84
C GLY A 189 -7.35 22.62 -23.99
N ALA A 190 -8.28 21.82 -24.47
CA ALA A 190 -9.42 21.35 -23.71
C ALA A 190 -9.65 19.86 -24.04
N SER A 191 -9.82 19.04 -23.04
CA SER A 191 -10.05 17.61 -23.22
C SER A 191 -11.08 17.06 -22.25
N ALA A 192 -11.71 15.96 -22.63
CA ALA A 192 -12.57 15.17 -21.76
C ALA A 192 -12.37 13.69 -22.05
N GLY A 193 -12.33 12.86 -21.02
CA GLY A 193 -12.03 11.44 -21.18
C GLY A 193 -12.21 10.61 -19.95
N GLN A 194 -11.61 9.44 -19.97
CA GLN A 194 -11.58 8.50 -18.84
C GLN A 194 -10.24 8.56 -18.13
N VAL A 195 -10.28 8.46 -16.82
CA VAL A 195 -9.10 8.42 -15.95
C VAL A 195 -9.10 7.13 -15.14
N ILE A 196 -7.93 6.56 -15.02
CA ILE A 196 -7.63 5.44 -14.12
C ILE A 196 -6.42 5.84 -13.29
N GLY A 197 -6.52 5.71 -11.98
CA GLY A 197 -5.42 6.02 -11.07
C GLY A 197 -5.16 4.93 -10.06
N ILE A 198 -3.90 4.83 -9.66
CA ILE A 198 -3.41 3.92 -8.63
C ILE A 198 -2.56 4.72 -7.66
N ILE A 199 -2.92 4.69 -6.39
CA ILE A 199 -2.20 5.35 -5.29
C ILE A 199 -1.61 4.27 -4.38
N TRP A 200 -0.30 4.33 -4.16
CA TRP A 200 0.42 3.40 -3.29
C TRP A 200 0.56 3.94 -1.88
N GLY A 201 0.57 3.03 -0.91
CA GLY A 201 0.78 3.38 0.49
C GLY A 201 -0.39 4.09 1.14
N ALA A 202 -1.49 4.32 0.42
CA ALA A 202 -2.75 4.73 1.00
C ALA A 202 -3.44 3.52 1.65
N GLU A 203 -3.80 3.60 2.92
CA GLU A 203 -4.50 2.52 3.62
C GLU A 203 -5.97 2.51 3.23
N THR A 204 -6.54 3.69 3.12
CA THR A 204 -7.95 3.90 2.85
C THR A 204 -8.16 5.04 1.84
N ILE A 205 -9.40 5.17 1.38
CA ILE A 205 -9.81 6.30 0.54
C ILE A 205 -9.57 7.65 1.22
N ASP A 206 -9.57 7.72 2.55
CA ASP A 206 -9.35 8.98 3.29
C ASP A 206 -7.92 9.52 3.09
N ASP A 207 -6.95 8.65 2.86
CA ASP A 207 -5.54 9.03 2.69
C ASP A 207 -5.27 9.73 1.35
N ILE A 208 -6.18 9.62 0.38
CA ILE A 208 -6.09 10.30 -0.90
C ILE A 208 -6.94 11.58 -0.97
N MET A 209 -7.64 11.93 0.12
CA MET A 209 -8.41 13.16 0.20
C MET A 209 -7.55 14.35 0.65
N GLY A 210 -7.97 15.56 0.26
CA GLY A 210 -7.31 16.80 0.60
C GLY A 210 -6.40 17.35 -0.50
N ASP A 211 -5.43 18.15 -0.10
CA ASP A 211 -4.50 18.84 -0.99
C ASP A 211 -3.37 17.92 -1.48
N GLY A 212 -3.01 18.08 -2.74
CA GLY A 212 -1.91 17.37 -3.37
C GLY A 212 -1.30 18.19 -4.52
N ALA A 213 -0.42 17.54 -5.26
CA ALA A 213 0.16 18.09 -6.47
C ALA A 213 0.22 17.01 -7.56
N TYR A 214 0.35 17.45 -8.80
CA TYR A 214 0.46 16.56 -9.94
C TYR A 214 1.46 17.10 -10.97
N GLY A 215 1.98 16.20 -11.81
CA GLY A 215 2.77 16.57 -12.96
C GLY A 215 2.80 15.45 -13.98
N GLY A 216 2.59 15.76 -15.25
CA GLY A 216 2.43 14.75 -16.27
C GLY A 216 2.80 15.23 -17.65
N ILE A 217 2.69 14.31 -18.59
CA ILE A 217 2.88 14.52 -20.02
C ILE A 217 1.65 13.98 -20.77
N ALA A 218 1.09 14.81 -21.62
CA ALA A 218 0.04 14.42 -22.56
C ALA A 218 0.59 14.37 -23.97
N TYR A 219 0.09 13.44 -24.77
CA TYR A 219 0.44 13.30 -26.18
C TYR A 219 -0.78 13.02 -27.05
N GLY A 220 -0.93 13.74 -28.15
CA GLY A 220 -1.98 13.59 -29.15
C GLY A 220 -2.77 14.90 -29.37
N GLU A 221 -3.30 15.11 -30.58
CA GLU A 221 -4.07 16.31 -30.94
C GLU A 221 -5.56 16.15 -30.68
N ALA A 222 -6.20 15.20 -31.33
CA ALA A 222 -7.64 14.96 -31.22
C ALA A 222 -7.97 13.84 -30.23
N VAL A 223 -7.09 12.83 -30.13
CA VAL A 223 -7.14 11.78 -29.12
C VAL A 223 -5.86 11.89 -28.31
N GLN A 224 -5.99 12.10 -27.04
CA GLN A 224 -4.89 12.34 -26.11
C GLN A 224 -4.73 11.18 -25.17
N ILE A 225 -3.48 10.83 -24.88
CA ILE A 225 -3.09 9.92 -23.80
C ILE A 225 -2.23 10.75 -22.85
N ASP A 226 -2.58 10.72 -21.58
CA ASP A 226 -1.89 11.44 -20.53
C ASP A 226 -1.40 10.46 -19.47
N ALA A 227 -0.17 10.67 -19.02
CA ALA A 227 0.41 9.96 -17.89
C ALA A 227 0.85 10.99 -16.83
N THR A 228 0.23 10.96 -15.68
CA THR A 228 0.40 11.92 -14.61
C THR A 228 0.88 11.24 -13.33
N LEU A 229 1.92 11.79 -12.72
CA LEU A 229 2.35 11.44 -11.36
C LEU A 229 1.60 12.31 -10.36
N VAL A 230 1.21 11.72 -9.25
CA VAL A 230 0.45 12.38 -8.18
C VAL A 230 1.31 12.40 -6.91
N TRP A 231 1.35 13.54 -6.23
CA TRP A 231 2.07 13.74 -4.97
C TRP A 231 1.09 14.08 -3.85
N ASN A 232 1.44 13.65 -2.63
CA ASN A 232 0.78 14.12 -1.42
C ASN A 232 1.27 15.53 -1.02
N SER A 233 0.70 16.08 0.04
CA SER A 233 1.10 17.40 0.59
C SER A 233 2.56 17.46 1.10
N TYR A 234 3.22 16.33 1.28
CA TYR A 234 4.64 16.21 1.68
C TYR A 234 5.60 16.12 0.48
N SER A 235 5.09 16.24 -0.75
CA SER A 235 5.85 16.15 -2.00
C SER A 235 6.44 14.76 -2.29
N GLU A 236 5.84 13.71 -1.75
CA GLU A 236 6.17 12.33 -2.08
C GLU A 236 5.27 11.85 -3.23
N ILE A 237 5.85 11.15 -4.22
CA ILE A 237 5.07 10.52 -5.29
C ILE A 237 4.31 9.35 -4.68
N ILE A 238 2.99 9.44 -4.70
CA ILE A 238 2.11 8.43 -4.13
C ILE A 238 1.30 7.67 -5.18
N GLY A 239 1.27 8.14 -6.43
CA GLY A 239 0.47 7.48 -7.44
C GLY A 239 0.77 7.86 -8.88
N ILE A 240 0.07 7.19 -9.78
CA ILE A 240 0.04 7.48 -11.20
C ILE A 240 -1.40 7.47 -11.70
N GLU A 241 -1.72 8.43 -12.54
CA GLU A 241 -2.97 8.49 -13.32
C GLU A 241 -2.66 8.24 -14.80
N LEU A 242 -3.52 7.51 -15.47
CA LEU A 242 -3.54 7.37 -16.91
C LEU A 242 -4.89 7.89 -17.43
N THR A 243 -4.85 8.83 -18.36
CA THR A 243 -6.03 9.41 -18.96
C THR A 243 -6.04 9.14 -20.46
N GLY A 244 -7.16 8.62 -20.96
CA GLY A 244 -7.47 8.58 -22.38
C GLY A 244 -8.58 9.58 -22.68
N ALA A 245 -8.30 10.63 -23.41
CA ALA A 245 -9.24 11.72 -23.64
C ALA A 245 -9.36 12.08 -25.12
N VAL A 246 -10.49 12.71 -25.48
CA VAL A 246 -10.69 13.38 -26.75
C VAL A 246 -10.76 14.89 -26.49
N GLY A 247 -10.11 15.67 -27.35
CA GLY A 247 -10.02 17.11 -27.14
C GLY A 247 -9.38 17.85 -28.30
N ALA A 248 -9.09 19.11 -28.06
CA ALA A 248 -8.32 19.96 -28.95
C ALA A 248 -7.19 20.58 -28.15
N GLY A 249 -5.95 20.43 -28.60
CA GLY A 249 -4.81 20.96 -27.88
C GLY A 249 -3.50 20.80 -28.62
N SER A 250 -2.42 21.02 -27.90
CA SER A 250 -1.06 20.81 -28.41
C SER A 250 -0.82 19.33 -28.63
N PRO A 251 -0.08 18.95 -29.69
CA PRO A 251 0.26 17.54 -29.93
C PRO A 251 1.13 16.92 -28.83
N ALA A 252 1.76 17.74 -28.01
CA ALA A 252 2.47 17.32 -26.80
C ALA A 252 2.38 18.42 -25.74
N ASP A 253 2.09 18.04 -24.51
CA ASP A 253 1.97 18.95 -23.36
C ASP A 253 2.74 18.41 -22.15
N ILE A 254 3.34 19.32 -21.40
CA ILE A 254 3.88 19.05 -20.06
C ILE A 254 3.09 19.93 -19.10
N HIS A 255 2.43 19.30 -18.14
CA HIS A 255 1.59 19.99 -17.18
C HIS A 255 1.97 19.66 -15.75
N THR A 256 1.75 20.61 -14.86
CA THR A 256 1.99 20.46 -13.43
C THR A 256 1.12 21.43 -12.65
N GLY A 257 0.78 21.07 -11.45
CA GLY A 257 -0.07 21.92 -10.62
C GLY A 257 -0.40 21.34 -9.28
N LYS A 258 -1.45 21.88 -8.69
CA LYS A 258 -2.02 21.42 -7.43
C LYS A 258 -3.34 20.69 -7.69
N SER A 259 -3.59 19.68 -6.86
CA SER A 259 -4.83 18.92 -6.86
C SER A 259 -5.53 19.04 -5.51
N TYR A 260 -6.82 18.78 -5.52
CA TYR A 260 -7.65 18.67 -4.33
C TYR A 260 -8.68 17.57 -4.54
N THR A 261 -8.79 16.65 -3.57
CA THR A 261 -9.70 15.51 -3.63
C THR A 261 -10.71 15.57 -2.50
N THR A 262 -11.99 15.40 -2.79
CA THR A 262 -13.06 15.38 -1.80
C THR A 262 -14.13 14.34 -2.12
N ALA A 263 -14.75 13.77 -1.09
CA ALA A 263 -15.87 12.86 -1.21
C ALA A 263 -17.16 13.64 -1.63
N VAL A 264 -17.93 13.03 -2.54
CA VAL A 264 -19.22 13.61 -3.01
C VAL A 264 -20.39 12.68 -2.79
N GLY A 265 -20.18 11.51 -2.19
CA GLY A 265 -21.22 10.53 -1.90
C GLY A 265 -20.88 9.63 -0.73
N PRO A 266 -21.80 8.73 -0.35
CA PRO A 266 -21.60 7.83 0.75
C PRO A 266 -20.50 6.82 0.45
N ARG A 267 -19.78 6.40 1.49
CA ARG A 267 -18.88 5.25 1.45
C ARG A 267 -19.70 3.98 1.60
N ASN A 268 -19.48 3.02 0.72
CA ASN A 268 -20.07 1.69 0.77
C ASN A 268 -18.94 0.66 0.89
N ASN A 269 -19.19 -0.41 1.62
CA ASN A 269 -18.25 -1.52 1.71
C ASN A 269 -18.76 -2.68 0.86
N ILE A 270 -18.00 -3.09 -0.16
CA ILE A 270 -18.38 -4.12 -1.12
C ILE A 270 -18.72 -5.46 -0.45
N PRO A 271 -17.89 -5.99 0.49
CA PRO A 271 -18.22 -7.17 1.25
C PRO A 271 -19.57 -7.08 1.96
N GLN A 272 -19.82 -5.99 2.68
CA GLN A 272 -21.10 -5.79 3.39
C GLN A 272 -22.28 -5.66 2.43
N LEU A 273 -22.09 -5.01 1.29
CA LEU A 273 -23.11 -4.91 0.26
C LEU A 273 -23.45 -6.28 -0.32
N ILE A 274 -22.46 -7.11 -0.63
CA ILE A 274 -22.65 -8.49 -1.11
C ILE A 274 -23.38 -9.31 -0.05
N GLU A 275 -22.98 -9.23 1.22
CA GLU A 275 -23.67 -9.92 2.32
C GLU A 275 -25.14 -9.51 2.43
N SER A 276 -25.44 -8.24 2.25
CA SER A 276 -26.82 -7.74 2.27
C SER A 276 -27.68 -8.26 1.11
N LEU A 277 -27.06 -8.64 -0.01
CA LEU A 277 -27.73 -9.19 -1.18
C LEU A 277 -27.90 -10.72 -1.13
N ILE A 278 -27.16 -11.41 -0.26
CA ILE A 278 -27.29 -12.85 -0.07
C ILE A 278 -28.53 -13.14 0.80
N PRO A 279 -29.54 -13.88 0.30
CA PRO A 279 -30.69 -14.23 1.12
C PRO A 279 -30.25 -15.03 2.36
N SER A 280 -30.72 -14.62 3.54
CA SER A 280 -30.49 -15.31 4.81
C SER A 280 -30.99 -16.78 4.85
N THR A 281 -31.70 -17.18 3.80
CA THR A 281 -32.31 -18.52 3.64
C THR A 281 -31.42 -19.48 2.84
N LEU A 282 -30.25 -19.08 2.35
CA LEU A 282 -29.35 -20.03 1.70
C LEU A 282 -28.89 -21.09 2.71
N PRO A 283 -29.01 -22.38 2.41
CA PRO A 283 -28.51 -23.43 3.29
C PRO A 283 -26.99 -23.27 3.43
N LYS A 284 -26.52 -23.27 4.68
CA LYS A 284 -25.08 -23.28 4.95
C LYS A 284 -24.45 -24.45 4.20
N PRO A 285 -23.36 -24.27 3.47
CA PRO A 285 -22.69 -25.41 2.84
C PRO A 285 -22.34 -26.44 3.93
N PRO A 286 -22.46 -27.73 3.64
CA PRO A 286 -22.19 -28.77 4.61
C PRO A 286 -20.73 -28.63 5.07
N TYR A 287 -20.51 -28.67 6.39
CA TYR A 287 -19.18 -28.67 6.98
C TYR A 287 -18.36 -29.79 6.36
N ASN A 288 -17.26 -29.43 5.69
CA ASN A 288 -16.31 -30.38 5.16
C ASN A 288 -15.01 -30.29 5.98
N PRO A 289 -14.73 -31.25 6.87
CA PRO A 289 -13.53 -31.23 7.71
C PRO A 289 -12.21 -31.34 6.91
N SER A 290 -12.27 -31.71 5.64
CA SER A 290 -11.11 -31.73 4.74
C SER A 290 -10.84 -30.38 4.06
N MET A 291 -11.69 -29.38 4.25
CA MET A 291 -11.37 -27.97 3.93
C MET A 291 -10.46 -27.42 5.02
N ASP A 292 -9.27 -27.89 5.01
CA ASP A 292 -8.19 -27.56 5.92
C ASP A 292 -7.89 -26.04 5.97
N ARG A 293 -7.27 -25.58 7.07
CA ARG A 293 -6.80 -24.20 7.28
C ARG A 293 -6.11 -23.61 6.05
N ASN A 294 -5.44 -24.44 5.26
CA ASN A 294 -4.77 -24.06 4.03
C ASN A 294 -5.73 -23.57 2.93
N TYR A 295 -6.96 -24.07 2.86
CA TYR A 295 -7.94 -23.62 1.86
C TYR A 295 -8.55 -22.26 2.22
N ALA A 296 -8.82 -22.02 3.49
CA ALA A 296 -9.30 -20.73 3.98
C ALA A 296 -8.23 -19.64 3.77
N MET A 297 -6.96 -19.91 4.07
CA MET A 297 -5.85 -19.01 3.77
C MET A 297 -5.67 -18.78 2.26
N TYR A 298 -5.79 -19.83 1.45
CA TYR A 298 -5.63 -19.74 -0.01
C TYR A 298 -6.74 -18.90 -0.68
N LYS A 299 -7.92 -18.82 -0.06
CA LYS A 299 -9.06 -18.04 -0.57
C LYS A 299 -9.16 -16.64 0.03
N GLY A 300 -8.21 -16.21 0.88
CA GLY A 300 -8.22 -14.89 1.51
C GLY A 300 -9.39 -14.65 2.47
N TYR A 301 -10.05 -15.70 2.92
CA TYR A 301 -11.11 -15.60 3.91
C TYR A 301 -10.52 -15.40 5.30
N ASP A 302 -10.93 -14.33 5.99
CA ASP A 302 -10.53 -14.08 7.36
C ASP A 302 -10.92 -15.26 8.25
N SER A 303 -9.95 -15.82 8.94
CA SER A 303 -10.15 -16.92 9.89
C SER A 303 -11.11 -16.53 11.04
N ILE A 304 -11.23 -15.24 11.35
CA ILE A 304 -12.15 -14.69 12.34
C ILE A 304 -13.59 -14.79 11.84
N TYR A 305 -13.85 -14.40 10.59
CA TYR A 305 -15.18 -14.48 9.98
C TYR A 305 -15.73 -15.92 10.00
N TYR A 306 -14.90 -16.89 9.61
CA TYR A 306 -15.30 -18.30 9.64
C TYR A 306 -15.48 -18.85 11.05
N ARG A 307 -14.65 -18.40 12.01
CA ARG A 307 -14.75 -18.80 13.42
C ARG A 307 -16.04 -18.31 14.05
N GLU A 308 -16.43 -17.06 13.81
CA GLU A 308 -17.62 -16.45 14.38
C GLU A 308 -18.92 -16.92 13.70
N HIS A 309 -18.91 -17.09 12.37
CA HIS A 309 -20.12 -17.43 11.61
C HIS A 309 -20.37 -18.92 11.43
N TYR A 310 -19.32 -19.74 11.48
CA TYR A 310 -19.43 -21.18 11.22
C TYR A 310 -18.99 -22.06 12.39
N GLY A 311 -18.63 -21.48 13.56
CA GLY A 311 -18.33 -22.21 14.78
C GLY A 311 -17.04 -23.06 14.71
N TRP A 312 -16.08 -22.65 13.90
CA TRP A 312 -14.77 -23.31 13.85
C TRP A 312 -13.97 -23.01 15.13
N LYS A 313 -13.50 -24.07 15.79
CA LYS A 313 -12.65 -23.99 16.98
C LYS A 313 -11.17 -23.99 16.62
#